data_eab18b226fb603bbe86ef169b367b90f
#
_entry.id   eab18b226fb603bbe86ef169b367b90f
#
_cell.length_a   1.000
_cell.length_b   1.000
_cell.length_c   1.000
_cell.angle_alpha   90.00
_cell.angle_beta   90.00
_cell.angle_gamma   90.00
#
_symmetry.space_group_name_H-M   'P 1'
#
loop_
_entity.id
_entity.type
_entity.pdbx_description
1 polymer ?
#
loop_
_entity_poly.entity_id
_entity_poly.type
_entity_poly.pdbx_seq_one_letter_code
_entity_poly.pdbx_strand_id
1 'polypeptide(L)'
;GPTSSPGGEPAGTGVSVQGRGDPRDEPQPSGSRTTAEGPTSSPGGEAAKVTDDRRAARNVAGPAPTVGWGAAPDMGAPATFVLLRHGETPLTPQKRFSGSGGSDPSLSDVGRQQAERAATALAARGTVQAVVASPLARTRETAAVVAARLGLDVVVEDGLRETDFGAWEGLTFGEVRERYPDDLNAWLGSPDVEPTGGGESFTATAHRMADTRDRLTAAHAGRTVLLVTHVTPIKTLVRLALGAPPESLFRMELSAASLSAVAYYADGNASVRLFNDTSHLR
;
A
#
# COMPACT_ATOMS: atom_id res chain seq x y z
N GLY A 1 -34.19 -25.92 46.91
CA GLY A 1 -33.52 -25.36 48.06
C GLY A 1 -32.11 -24.96 47.75
N PRO A 2 -31.61 -23.98 48.47
CA PRO A 2 -30.80 -22.89 47.91
C PRO A 2 -29.34 -22.91 48.39
N THR A 3 -28.62 -21.85 48.09
CA THR A 3 -27.36 -21.33 48.66
C THR A 3 -26.15 -21.48 47.76
N SER A 4 -25.29 -20.58 47.46
CA SER A 4 -24.93 -19.24 47.91
C SER A 4 -23.70 -18.84 47.10
N SER A 5 -23.62 -17.66 46.60
CA SER A 5 -22.34 -16.98 46.33
C SER A 5 -21.65 -16.63 47.67
N PRO A 6 -20.35 -16.33 47.73
CA PRO A 6 -19.78 -15.05 47.34
C PRO A 6 -18.38 -15.18 46.70
N GLY A 7 -17.86 -14.30 45.88
CA GLY A 7 -17.40 -12.94 46.28
C GLY A 7 -15.87 -12.92 46.31
N GLY A 8 -15.23 -12.00 45.63
CA GLY A 8 -13.82 -11.69 45.82
C GLY A 8 -13.10 -11.06 44.62
N GLU A 9 -13.29 -9.77 44.39
CA GLU A 9 -12.22 -8.92 43.86
C GLU A 9 -11.11 -8.76 44.92
N PRO A 10 -9.88 -8.44 44.50
CA PRO A 10 -9.34 -7.13 44.82
C PRO A 10 -8.61 -6.45 43.64
N ALA A 11 -8.96 -5.27 43.45
CA ALA A 11 -8.31 -3.98 43.51
C ALA A 11 -6.78 -3.91 43.37
N GLY A 12 -6.36 -3.14 42.37
CA GLY A 12 -5.44 -2.02 42.39
C GLY A 12 -3.96 -2.30 42.60
N THR A 13 -3.20 -1.78 41.67
CA THR A 13 -2.20 -0.74 42.00
C THR A 13 -1.66 -0.16 40.70
N GLY A 14 -1.83 1.13 40.54
CA GLY A 14 -1.15 1.95 39.57
C GLY A 14 0.30 2.18 39.98
N VAL A 15 1.17 2.28 38.98
CA VAL A 15 2.47 2.94 39.15
C VAL A 15 2.65 3.93 37.98
N SER A 16 2.50 5.20 38.35
CA SER A 16 3.03 6.33 37.61
C SER A 16 4.53 6.35 37.75
N VAL A 17 5.27 6.52 36.65
CA VAL A 17 6.62 7.07 36.70
C VAL A 17 6.73 8.18 35.68
N GLN A 18 6.69 9.42 36.20
CA GLN A 18 7.26 10.60 35.57
C GLN A 18 8.78 10.54 35.70
N GLY A 19 9.45 10.89 34.62
CA GLY A 19 10.89 11.13 34.63
C GLY A 19 11.27 12.07 33.49
N ARG A 20 11.25 13.37 33.79
CA ARG A 20 11.89 14.44 33.02
C ARG A 20 13.41 14.30 33.11
N GLY A 21 14.08 14.63 32.02
CA GLY A 21 15.52 14.83 32.01
C GLY A 21 16.04 15.25 30.64
N ASP A 22 16.00 16.54 30.35
CA ASP A 22 16.93 17.23 29.48
C ASP A 22 18.10 17.67 30.35
N PRO A 23 19.38 17.62 29.95
CA PRO A 23 19.97 18.78 29.29
C PRO A 23 21.11 18.51 28.28
N ARG A 24 21.15 19.38 27.28
CA ARG A 24 22.34 20.02 26.67
C ARG A 24 23.71 19.61 27.21
N ASP A 25 24.59 19.24 26.28
CA ASP A 25 25.95 19.76 26.23
C ASP A 25 26.59 19.43 24.87
N GLU A 26 26.88 20.46 24.10
CA GLU A 26 27.90 20.44 23.05
C GLU A 26 29.28 20.56 23.71
N PRO A 27 30.36 20.07 23.02
CA PRO A 27 31.45 20.97 22.75
C PRO A 27 31.97 20.89 21.31
N GLN A 28 32.13 22.03 20.72
CA GLN A 28 33.03 22.25 19.58
C GLN A 28 34.51 22.19 20.01
N PRO A 29 35.44 21.84 19.12
CA PRO A 29 36.74 22.42 19.14
C PRO A 29 37.09 23.20 17.89
N SER A 30 37.62 24.34 18.20
CA SER A 30 38.30 25.35 17.42
C SER A 30 39.51 24.87 16.63
N GLY A 31 39.68 25.41 15.45
CA GLY A 31 40.76 25.93 14.68
C GLY A 31 42.22 25.44 14.80
N SER A 32 42.79 25.28 13.63
CA SER A 32 44.16 25.80 13.35
C SER A 32 44.39 25.89 11.83
N ARG A 33 44.66 27.08 11.39
CA ARG A 33 45.28 27.38 10.09
C ARG A 33 46.73 26.97 10.10
N THR A 34 47.21 26.37 9.01
CA THR A 34 48.61 26.53 8.58
C THR A 34 48.70 26.59 7.08
N THR A 35 49.28 27.65 6.63
CA THR A 35 49.73 28.00 5.27
C THR A 35 51.02 27.30 4.93
N ALA A 36 51.17 26.78 3.70
CA ALA A 36 52.47 26.73 3.01
C ALA A 36 52.29 26.41 1.52
N GLU A 37 52.87 27.26 0.80
CA GLU A 37 53.25 27.50 -0.60
C GLU A 37 53.51 26.27 -1.47
N GLY A 38 53.22 26.48 -2.80
CA GLY A 38 53.41 25.57 -3.91
C GLY A 38 54.86 25.32 -4.35
N PRO A 39 55.05 24.60 -5.45
CA PRO A 39 55.23 25.26 -6.74
C PRO A 39 54.60 24.54 -7.98
N THR A 40 54.44 25.40 -8.96
CA THR A 40 54.20 25.28 -10.41
C THR A 40 54.78 24.04 -11.12
N SER A 41 53.94 23.41 -11.98
CA SER A 41 54.26 23.11 -13.40
C SER A 41 53.00 22.54 -14.14
N SER A 42 52.59 23.24 -15.20
CA SER A 42 51.79 22.70 -16.34
C SER A 42 52.81 22.10 -17.35
N PRO A 43 52.36 21.36 -18.41
CA PRO A 43 51.06 21.33 -19.06
C PRO A 43 50.69 19.96 -19.67
N GLY A 44 49.44 19.83 -20.09
CA GLY A 44 49.13 19.07 -21.31
C GLY A 44 48.28 17.82 -21.15
N GLY A 45 47.04 17.95 -21.59
CA GLY A 45 46.37 16.80 -22.21
C GLY A 45 45.41 15.97 -21.39
N GLU A 46 44.24 16.56 -21.00
CA GLU A 46 43.07 15.71 -20.66
C GLU A 46 41.74 16.48 -20.62
N ALA A 47 41.51 17.28 -21.61
CA ALA A 47 40.26 18.11 -21.70
C ALA A 47 39.14 17.48 -22.56
N ALA A 48 39.32 16.29 -23.14
CA ALA A 48 38.36 15.71 -24.08
C ALA A 48 37.51 14.56 -23.52
N LYS A 49 37.80 13.98 -22.35
CA LYS A 49 37.02 12.85 -21.77
C LYS A 49 35.95 13.27 -20.74
N VAL A 50 36.02 14.47 -20.19
CA VAL A 50 35.12 14.93 -19.12
C VAL A 50 33.80 15.50 -19.66
N THR A 51 33.70 15.77 -20.96
CA THR A 51 32.49 16.34 -21.58
C THR A 51 31.47 15.29 -22.00
N ASP A 52 31.89 14.04 -22.26
CA ASP A 52 30.97 12.98 -22.69
C ASP A 52 30.23 12.32 -21.52
N ASP A 53 30.88 12.18 -20.37
CA ASP A 53 30.25 11.60 -19.17
C ASP A 53 29.18 12.55 -18.57
N ARG A 54 29.33 13.87 -18.71
CA ARG A 54 28.32 14.84 -18.29
C ARG A 54 27.12 14.90 -19.24
N ARG A 55 27.28 14.49 -20.50
CA ARG A 55 26.21 14.44 -21.48
C ARG A 55 25.42 13.13 -21.34
N ALA A 56 26.07 12.03 -21.02
CA ALA A 56 25.43 10.74 -20.71
C ALA A 56 24.63 10.80 -19.39
N ALA A 57 25.15 11.47 -18.35
CA ALA A 57 24.45 11.65 -17.09
C ALA A 57 23.21 12.55 -17.18
N ARG A 58 23.11 13.44 -18.18
CA ARG A 58 21.91 14.27 -18.41
C ARG A 58 20.78 13.55 -19.12
N ASN A 59 21.05 12.42 -19.78
CA ASN A 59 20.04 11.64 -20.51
C ASN A 59 19.39 10.54 -19.67
N VAL A 60 19.87 10.27 -18.42
CA VAL A 60 19.33 9.24 -17.53
C VAL A 60 18.43 9.82 -16.43
N ALA A 61 18.53 11.11 -16.15
CA ALA A 61 17.59 11.79 -15.27
C ALA A 61 16.52 12.48 -16.13
N GLY A 62 15.45 11.75 -16.42
CA GLY A 62 14.20 12.42 -16.80
C GLY A 62 13.88 13.46 -15.73
N PRO A 63 13.26 14.61 -16.07
CA PRO A 63 12.89 15.62 -15.09
C PRO A 63 12.05 14.92 -14.01
N ALA A 64 12.51 15.01 -12.75
CA ALA A 64 11.70 14.60 -11.62
C ALA A 64 10.33 15.29 -11.73
N PRO A 65 9.21 14.57 -11.55
CA PRO A 65 7.90 15.19 -11.60
C PRO A 65 7.91 16.39 -10.63
N THR A 66 7.66 17.57 -11.15
CA THR A 66 7.54 18.78 -10.33
C THR A 66 6.24 18.71 -9.57
N VAL A 67 6.29 18.09 -8.39
CA VAL A 67 5.21 18.19 -7.40
C VAL A 67 5.37 19.56 -6.75
N GLY A 68 4.52 20.51 -7.06
CA GLY A 68 4.64 21.82 -6.46
C GLY A 68 3.65 22.85 -6.99
N TRP A 69 3.71 24.02 -6.41
CA TRP A 69 2.83 25.17 -6.59
C TRP A 69 3.03 25.92 -7.94
N GLY A 70 3.71 25.31 -8.92
CA GLY A 70 3.83 25.82 -10.29
C GLY A 70 2.52 25.69 -11.07
N ALA A 71 2.41 26.38 -12.22
CA ALA A 71 1.29 26.24 -13.14
C ALA A 71 1.08 24.76 -13.46
N ALA A 72 -0.10 24.24 -13.11
CA ALA A 72 -0.43 22.84 -13.38
C ALA A 72 -0.35 22.60 -14.90
N PRO A 73 0.49 21.67 -15.38
CA PRO A 73 0.42 21.26 -16.77
C PRO A 73 -0.98 20.72 -17.07
N ASP A 74 -1.40 20.79 -18.32
CA ASP A 74 -2.62 20.10 -18.74
C ASP A 74 -2.36 18.58 -18.62
N MET A 75 -2.74 18.03 -17.49
CA MET A 75 -2.50 16.61 -17.17
C MET A 75 -3.49 15.67 -17.88
N GLY A 76 -4.40 16.24 -18.67
CA GLY A 76 -5.45 15.47 -19.33
C GLY A 76 -6.47 14.86 -18.34
N ALA A 77 -7.38 14.06 -18.86
CA ALA A 77 -8.38 13.36 -18.04
C ALA A 77 -7.74 12.11 -17.40
N PRO A 78 -7.76 11.99 -16.06
CA PRO A 78 -7.15 10.84 -15.38
C PRO A 78 -7.96 9.57 -15.54
N ALA A 79 -7.32 8.41 -15.40
CA ALA A 79 -8.01 7.19 -15.01
C ALA A 79 -8.32 7.27 -13.51
N THR A 80 -9.60 7.23 -13.13
CA THR A 80 -10.01 7.25 -11.73
C THR A 80 -10.30 5.83 -11.27
N PHE A 81 -9.46 5.30 -10.38
CA PHE A 81 -9.65 3.99 -9.78
C PHE A 81 -10.43 4.13 -8.48
N VAL A 82 -11.62 3.55 -8.45
CA VAL A 82 -12.36 3.27 -7.22
C VAL A 82 -11.90 1.91 -6.74
N LEU A 83 -11.24 1.86 -5.59
CA LEU A 83 -10.64 0.66 -5.03
C LEU A 83 -11.59 0.07 -3.99
N LEU A 84 -12.09 -1.13 -4.24
CA LEU A 84 -12.95 -1.85 -3.32
C LEU A 84 -12.17 -3.05 -2.76
N ARG A 85 -11.94 -3.06 -1.45
CA ARG A 85 -11.50 -4.30 -0.79
C ARG A 85 -12.65 -5.30 -0.82
N HIS A 86 -12.36 -6.57 -1.12
CA HIS A 86 -13.37 -7.63 -1.05
C HIS A 86 -14.12 -7.64 0.28
N GLY A 87 -15.34 -8.16 0.29
CA GLY A 87 -16.13 -8.38 1.49
C GLY A 87 -15.45 -9.36 2.46
N GLU A 88 -15.97 -9.45 3.67
CA GLU A 88 -15.46 -10.35 4.70
C GLU A 88 -15.44 -11.81 4.23
N THR A 89 -14.39 -12.54 4.64
CA THR A 89 -14.28 -14.00 4.51
C THR A 89 -14.24 -14.62 5.91
N PRO A 90 -14.39 -15.94 6.07
CA PRO A 90 -14.25 -16.59 7.37
C PRO A 90 -12.91 -16.35 8.08
N LEU A 91 -11.85 -16.00 7.33
CA LEU A 91 -10.52 -15.69 7.87
C LEU A 91 -10.39 -14.25 8.37
N THR A 92 -11.23 -13.33 7.87
CA THR A 92 -11.14 -11.89 8.18
C THR A 92 -11.29 -11.58 9.67
N PRO A 93 -12.33 -12.08 10.40
CA PRO A 93 -12.47 -11.84 11.84
C PRO A 93 -11.34 -12.45 12.65
N GLN A 94 -10.74 -13.54 12.16
CA GLN A 94 -9.63 -14.24 12.81
C GLN A 94 -8.28 -13.52 12.60
N LYS A 95 -8.22 -12.47 11.75
CA LYS A 95 -7.00 -11.73 11.41
C LYS A 95 -5.86 -12.65 10.91
N ARG A 96 -6.22 -13.65 10.10
CA ARG A 96 -5.26 -14.58 9.50
C ARG A 96 -4.72 -14.01 8.19
N PHE A 97 -3.46 -14.30 7.90
CA PHE A 97 -2.90 -14.05 6.58
C PHE A 97 -3.69 -14.85 5.54
N SER A 98 -4.12 -14.18 4.50
CA SER A 98 -4.91 -14.76 3.41
C SER A 98 -4.47 -14.11 2.10
N GLY A 99 -3.34 -14.57 1.61
CA GLY A 99 -2.71 -14.11 0.39
C GLY A 99 -3.19 -14.84 -0.86
N SER A 100 -2.28 -14.99 -1.80
CA SER A 100 -2.51 -15.71 -3.06
C SER A 100 -1.88 -17.10 -3.11
N GLY A 101 -1.00 -17.43 -2.17
CA GLY A 101 -0.30 -18.73 -2.11
C GLY A 101 -1.01 -19.81 -1.30
N GLY A 102 -2.04 -19.44 -0.52
CA GLY A 102 -2.75 -20.36 0.37
C GLY A 102 -4.15 -20.73 -0.09
N SER A 103 -5.05 -20.88 0.88
CA SER A 103 -6.47 -21.15 0.60
C SER A 103 -7.12 -19.93 -0.06
N ASP A 104 -8.07 -20.18 -0.96
CA ASP A 104 -8.86 -19.13 -1.62
C ASP A 104 -10.31 -19.14 -1.08
N PRO A 105 -10.55 -18.55 0.11
CA PRO A 105 -11.87 -18.56 0.72
C PRO A 105 -12.86 -17.69 -0.04
N SER A 106 -14.09 -18.18 -0.14
CA SER A 106 -15.24 -17.41 -0.56
C SER A 106 -15.66 -16.39 0.50
N LEU A 107 -16.58 -15.49 0.15
CA LEU A 107 -17.16 -14.54 1.10
C LEU A 107 -17.95 -15.27 2.20
N SER A 108 -17.92 -14.71 3.41
CA SER A 108 -18.89 -15.03 4.46
C SER A 108 -20.28 -14.46 4.12
N ASP A 109 -21.31 -14.83 4.89
CA ASP A 109 -22.62 -14.20 4.73
C ASP A 109 -22.59 -12.70 4.98
N VAL A 110 -21.77 -12.27 5.97
CA VAL A 110 -21.50 -10.85 6.22
C VAL A 110 -20.82 -10.21 5.02
N GLY A 111 -19.83 -10.87 4.43
CA GLY A 111 -19.11 -10.38 3.25
C GLY A 111 -20.01 -10.21 2.03
N ARG A 112 -20.97 -11.13 1.83
CA ARG A 112 -21.98 -10.98 0.75
C ARG A 112 -22.89 -9.78 0.98
N GLN A 113 -23.37 -9.57 2.20
CA GLN A 113 -24.15 -8.38 2.56
C GLN A 113 -23.34 -7.08 2.38
N GLN A 114 -22.07 -7.08 2.73
CA GLN A 114 -21.17 -5.95 2.51
C GLN A 114 -21.03 -5.65 1.00
N ALA A 115 -20.88 -6.66 0.16
CA ALA A 115 -20.80 -6.52 -1.30
C ALA A 115 -22.11 -5.91 -1.88
N GLU A 116 -23.27 -6.34 -1.39
CA GLU A 116 -24.57 -5.78 -1.80
C GLU A 116 -24.73 -4.29 -1.41
N ARG A 117 -24.26 -3.91 -0.22
CA ARG A 117 -24.27 -2.51 0.22
C ARG A 117 -23.33 -1.65 -0.64
N ALA A 118 -22.12 -2.16 -0.92
CA ALA A 118 -21.18 -1.50 -1.81
C ALA A 118 -21.78 -1.34 -3.23
N ALA A 119 -22.41 -2.38 -3.76
CA ALA A 119 -23.09 -2.36 -5.06
C ALA A 119 -24.18 -1.28 -5.11
N THR A 120 -24.99 -1.18 -4.06
CA THR A 120 -26.05 -0.17 -3.95
C THR A 120 -25.46 1.25 -3.93
N ALA A 121 -24.41 1.48 -3.15
CA ALA A 121 -23.77 2.78 -3.05
C ALA A 121 -23.09 3.20 -4.37
N LEU A 122 -22.44 2.27 -5.06
CA LEU A 122 -21.79 2.52 -6.34
C LEU A 122 -22.81 2.77 -7.45
N ALA A 123 -23.92 2.03 -7.46
CA ALA A 123 -25.02 2.27 -8.40
C ALA A 123 -25.65 3.65 -8.20
N ALA A 124 -25.86 4.07 -6.95
CA ALA A 124 -26.40 5.40 -6.63
C ALA A 124 -25.47 6.54 -7.10
N ARG A 125 -24.16 6.32 -7.10
CA ARG A 125 -23.18 7.29 -7.63
C ARG A 125 -23.17 7.37 -9.16
N GLY A 126 -23.48 6.26 -9.84
CA GLY A 126 -23.60 6.19 -11.30
C GLY A 126 -22.33 6.53 -12.10
N THR A 127 -21.14 6.46 -11.49
CA THR A 127 -19.90 6.93 -12.13
C THR A 127 -19.00 5.81 -12.65
N VAL A 128 -19.20 4.57 -12.19
CA VAL A 128 -18.36 3.42 -12.58
C VAL A 128 -18.70 2.97 -14.01
N GLN A 129 -17.67 2.86 -14.83
CA GLN A 129 -17.77 2.55 -16.26
C GLN A 129 -17.14 1.20 -16.66
N ALA A 130 -16.38 0.58 -15.74
CA ALA A 130 -15.77 -0.74 -15.91
C ALA A 130 -15.50 -1.36 -14.54
N VAL A 131 -15.49 -2.70 -14.48
CA VAL A 131 -15.16 -3.46 -13.28
C VAL A 131 -14.02 -4.40 -13.59
N VAL A 132 -12.94 -4.30 -12.84
CA VAL A 132 -11.76 -5.15 -12.92
C VAL A 132 -11.53 -5.80 -11.56
N ALA A 133 -11.29 -7.10 -11.51
CA ALA A 133 -11.15 -7.85 -10.28
C ALA A 133 -9.87 -8.68 -10.24
N SER A 134 -9.30 -8.84 -9.06
CA SER A 134 -8.32 -9.87 -8.77
C SER A 134 -8.90 -11.27 -9.07
N PRO A 135 -8.07 -12.27 -9.44
CA PRO A 135 -8.54 -13.62 -9.78
C PRO A 135 -9.09 -14.42 -8.59
N LEU A 136 -8.84 -13.99 -7.34
CA LEU A 136 -9.20 -14.76 -6.15
C LEU A 136 -10.72 -14.79 -5.91
N ALA A 137 -11.23 -15.90 -5.37
CA ALA A 137 -12.68 -16.16 -5.23
C ALA A 137 -13.41 -15.01 -4.53
N ARG A 138 -12.91 -14.55 -3.39
CA ARG A 138 -13.51 -13.47 -2.60
C ARG A 138 -13.66 -12.14 -3.35
N THR A 139 -12.70 -11.82 -4.21
CA THR A 139 -12.77 -10.61 -5.05
C THR A 139 -13.69 -10.79 -6.24
N ARG A 140 -13.69 -11.96 -6.86
CA ARG A 140 -14.60 -12.29 -7.95
C ARG A 140 -16.04 -12.31 -7.50
N GLU A 141 -16.35 -12.88 -6.32
CA GLU A 141 -17.70 -12.84 -5.74
C GLU A 141 -18.13 -11.41 -5.46
N THR A 142 -17.27 -10.60 -4.79
CA THR A 142 -17.57 -9.19 -4.53
C THR A 142 -17.81 -8.43 -5.84
N ALA A 143 -16.96 -8.63 -6.84
CA ALA A 143 -17.06 -7.98 -8.14
C ALA A 143 -18.32 -8.39 -8.90
N ALA A 144 -18.69 -9.67 -8.86
CA ALA A 144 -19.89 -10.18 -9.54
C ALA A 144 -21.17 -9.54 -8.99
N VAL A 145 -21.30 -9.39 -7.67
CA VAL A 145 -22.42 -8.72 -7.03
C VAL A 145 -22.52 -7.26 -7.49
N VAL A 146 -21.39 -6.53 -7.49
CA VAL A 146 -21.36 -5.12 -7.91
C VAL A 146 -21.65 -4.99 -9.40
N ALA A 147 -20.99 -5.79 -10.24
CA ALA A 147 -21.12 -5.75 -11.69
C ALA A 147 -22.56 -6.05 -12.14
N ALA A 148 -23.20 -7.06 -11.54
CA ALA A 148 -24.61 -7.38 -11.81
C ALA A 148 -25.54 -6.18 -11.53
N ARG A 149 -25.29 -5.45 -10.44
CA ARG A 149 -26.07 -4.25 -10.09
C ARG A 149 -25.84 -3.08 -11.03
N LEU A 150 -24.62 -2.95 -11.57
CA LEU A 150 -24.23 -1.88 -12.49
C LEU A 150 -24.53 -2.21 -13.96
N GLY A 151 -24.87 -3.45 -14.29
CA GLY A 151 -25.04 -3.91 -15.67
C GLY A 151 -23.72 -3.93 -16.45
N LEU A 152 -22.61 -4.27 -15.77
CA LEU A 152 -21.26 -4.30 -16.32
C LEU A 152 -20.68 -5.71 -16.25
N ASP A 153 -19.75 -6.01 -17.15
CA ASP A 153 -18.94 -7.24 -17.09
C ASP A 153 -17.73 -7.09 -16.17
N VAL A 154 -17.29 -8.21 -15.61
CA VAL A 154 -16.07 -8.27 -14.79
C VAL A 154 -14.91 -8.75 -15.65
N VAL A 155 -13.85 -7.93 -15.73
CA VAL A 155 -12.56 -8.31 -16.30
C VAL A 155 -11.63 -8.78 -15.18
N VAL A 156 -10.98 -9.91 -15.34
CA VAL A 156 -10.00 -10.43 -14.36
C VAL A 156 -8.60 -9.93 -14.71
N GLU A 157 -7.93 -9.36 -13.72
CA GLU A 157 -6.54 -8.87 -13.82
C GLU A 157 -5.67 -9.53 -12.73
N ASP A 158 -4.78 -10.42 -13.15
CA ASP A 158 -3.91 -11.17 -12.24
C ASP A 158 -3.00 -10.27 -11.41
N GLY A 159 -2.60 -9.15 -11.96
CA GLY A 159 -1.78 -8.16 -11.26
C GLY A 159 -2.44 -7.58 -10.00
N LEU A 160 -3.75 -7.73 -9.82
CA LEU A 160 -4.50 -7.27 -8.64
C LEU A 160 -4.58 -8.31 -7.51
N ARG A 161 -3.95 -9.50 -7.65
CA ARG A 161 -3.96 -10.51 -6.58
C ARG A 161 -3.33 -10.00 -5.28
N GLU A 162 -3.73 -10.60 -4.14
CA GLU A 162 -3.08 -10.31 -2.85
C GLU A 162 -1.62 -10.78 -2.87
N THR A 163 -0.80 -10.21 -2.01
CA THR A 163 0.56 -10.66 -1.74
C THR A 163 0.54 -12.13 -1.32
N ASP A 164 1.49 -12.91 -1.81
CA ASP A 164 1.72 -14.27 -1.33
C ASP A 164 2.50 -14.21 -0.02
N PHE A 165 1.93 -14.77 1.05
CA PHE A 165 2.56 -14.79 2.36
C PHE A 165 3.32 -16.10 2.66
N GLY A 166 3.52 -16.96 1.68
CA GLY A 166 4.29 -18.20 1.81
C GLY A 166 3.80 -19.09 2.94
N ALA A 167 4.70 -19.52 3.83
CA ALA A 167 4.36 -20.37 4.96
C ALA A 167 3.49 -19.71 6.05
N TRP A 168 3.24 -18.40 5.95
CA TRP A 168 2.38 -17.67 6.91
C TRP A 168 0.90 -17.73 6.54
N GLU A 169 0.57 -18.25 5.37
CA GLU A 169 -0.82 -18.40 4.92
C GLU A 169 -1.65 -19.18 5.94
N GLY A 170 -2.81 -18.63 6.31
CA GLY A 170 -3.71 -19.19 7.29
C GLY A 170 -3.31 -18.99 8.76
N LEU A 171 -2.14 -18.41 9.05
CA LEU A 171 -1.69 -18.10 10.40
C LEU A 171 -2.12 -16.69 10.81
N THR A 172 -2.27 -16.47 12.11
CA THR A 172 -2.37 -15.11 12.68
C THR A 172 -0.98 -14.51 12.84
N PHE A 173 -0.91 -13.18 13.01
CA PHE A 173 0.36 -12.50 13.28
C PHE A 173 1.06 -13.03 14.56
N GLY A 174 0.28 -13.42 15.57
CA GLY A 174 0.81 -14.04 16.80
C GLY A 174 1.44 -15.41 16.53
N GLU A 175 0.74 -16.28 15.78
CA GLU A 175 1.25 -17.60 15.40
C GLU A 175 2.51 -17.51 14.53
N VAL A 176 2.61 -16.50 13.63
CA VAL A 176 3.83 -16.24 12.85
C VAL A 176 4.97 -15.83 13.79
N ARG A 177 4.70 -14.93 14.75
CA ARG A 177 5.70 -14.49 15.72
C ARG A 177 6.26 -15.63 16.56
N GLU A 178 5.42 -16.60 16.93
CA GLU A 178 5.84 -17.77 17.69
C GLU A 178 6.67 -18.75 16.86
N ARG A 179 6.27 -18.97 15.59
CA ARG A 179 6.90 -19.98 14.73
C ARG A 179 8.10 -19.49 13.96
N TYR A 180 8.08 -18.22 13.55
CA TYR A 180 9.07 -17.60 12.64
C TYR A 180 9.51 -16.22 13.13
N PRO A 181 9.98 -16.08 14.40
CA PRO A 181 10.28 -14.76 14.99
C PRO A 181 11.34 -13.98 14.22
N ASP A 182 12.40 -14.64 13.76
CA ASP A 182 13.50 -13.98 13.06
C ASP A 182 13.09 -13.52 11.65
N ASP A 183 12.38 -14.37 10.92
CA ASP A 183 11.88 -14.02 9.59
C ASP A 183 10.85 -12.89 9.68
N LEU A 184 9.97 -12.91 10.68
CA LEU A 184 9.01 -11.83 10.91
C LEU A 184 9.72 -10.51 11.23
N ASN A 185 10.75 -10.52 12.06
CA ASN A 185 11.51 -9.32 12.38
C ASN A 185 12.26 -8.78 11.16
N ALA A 186 12.85 -9.65 10.34
CA ALA A 186 13.49 -9.28 9.09
C ALA A 186 12.49 -8.65 8.10
N TRP A 187 11.31 -9.26 7.94
CA TRP A 187 10.25 -8.78 7.06
C TRP A 187 9.65 -7.42 7.52
N LEU A 188 9.53 -7.22 8.83
CA LEU A 188 9.12 -5.93 9.39
C LEU A 188 10.19 -4.84 9.22
N GLY A 189 11.47 -5.23 9.14
CA GLY A 189 12.62 -4.34 9.03
C GLY A 189 12.98 -3.95 7.60
N SER A 190 12.53 -4.70 6.57
CA SER A 190 12.86 -4.41 5.18
C SER A 190 11.74 -4.84 4.22
N PRO A 191 11.37 -3.98 3.25
CA PRO A 191 10.38 -4.31 2.23
C PRO A 191 10.86 -5.35 1.20
N ASP A 192 12.15 -5.64 1.15
CA ASP A 192 12.76 -6.59 0.20
C ASP A 192 12.74 -8.02 0.70
N VAL A 193 12.45 -8.22 2.00
CA VAL A 193 12.41 -9.54 2.61
C VAL A 193 11.10 -10.25 2.26
N GLU A 194 11.22 -11.50 1.82
CA GLU A 194 10.10 -12.40 1.57
C GLU A 194 9.63 -13.05 2.88
N PRO A 195 8.34 -13.39 2.99
CA PRO A 195 7.86 -14.26 4.07
C PRO A 195 8.55 -15.64 4.03
N THR A 196 8.61 -16.33 5.16
CA THR A 196 9.11 -17.71 5.24
C THR A 196 8.49 -18.59 4.16
N GLY A 197 9.30 -19.41 3.49
CA GLY A 197 8.82 -20.37 2.50
C GLY A 197 8.60 -19.81 1.10
N GLY A 198 9.11 -18.60 0.80
CA GLY A 198 9.18 -18.06 -0.55
C GLY A 198 7.91 -17.37 -1.01
N GLY A 199 7.37 -16.51 -0.18
CA GLY A 199 6.27 -15.61 -0.53
C GLY A 199 6.74 -14.41 -1.35
N GLU A 200 5.86 -13.42 -1.51
CA GLU A 200 6.12 -12.19 -2.25
C GLU A 200 6.57 -11.08 -1.27
N SER A 201 7.71 -10.44 -1.53
CA SER A 201 8.14 -9.26 -0.75
C SER A 201 7.25 -8.05 -1.06
N PHE A 202 7.24 -7.04 -0.18
CA PHE A 202 6.52 -5.79 -0.46
C PHE A 202 7.09 -5.04 -1.67
N THR A 203 8.39 -5.15 -1.91
CA THR A 203 9.03 -4.59 -3.11
C THR A 203 8.54 -5.30 -4.37
N ALA A 204 8.48 -6.63 -4.38
CA ALA A 204 7.94 -7.39 -5.51
C ALA A 204 6.46 -7.06 -5.76
N THR A 205 5.64 -7.02 -4.70
CA THR A 205 4.24 -6.57 -4.78
C THR A 205 4.15 -5.15 -5.35
N ALA A 206 5.03 -4.23 -4.92
CA ALA A 206 5.01 -2.85 -5.40
C ALA A 206 5.35 -2.74 -6.90
N HIS A 207 6.31 -3.50 -7.39
CA HIS A 207 6.64 -3.56 -8.82
C HIS A 207 5.45 -4.09 -9.64
N ARG A 208 4.89 -5.24 -9.24
CA ARG A 208 3.69 -5.81 -9.90
C ARG A 208 2.53 -4.82 -9.93
N MET A 209 2.30 -4.11 -8.81
CA MET A 209 1.23 -3.12 -8.72
C MET A 209 1.51 -1.87 -9.56
N ALA A 210 2.77 -1.44 -9.68
CA ALA A 210 3.14 -0.31 -10.55
C ALA A 210 2.88 -0.66 -12.02
N ASP A 211 3.33 -1.82 -12.48
CA ASP A 211 3.09 -2.29 -13.85
C ASP A 211 1.60 -2.43 -14.15
N THR A 212 0.84 -2.96 -13.19
CA THR A 212 -0.63 -3.12 -13.32
C THR A 212 -1.33 -1.77 -13.38
N ARG A 213 -0.95 -0.83 -12.49
CA ARG A 213 -1.44 0.56 -12.51
C ARG A 213 -1.21 1.20 -13.87
N ASP A 214 0.00 1.09 -14.42
CA ASP A 214 0.36 1.76 -15.68
C ASP A 214 -0.45 1.20 -16.85
N ARG A 215 -0.60 -0.12 -16.93
CA ARG A 215 -1.46 -0.76 -17.95
C ARG A 215 -2.93 -0.32 -17.81
N LEU A 216 -3.47 -0.34 -16.59
CA LEU A 216 -4.86 0.05 -16.35
C LEU A 216 -5.08 1.56 -16.58
N THR A 217 -4.10 2.40 -16.24
CA THR A 217 -4.17 3.85 -16.50
C THR A 217 -4.24 4.13 -18.00
N ALA A 218 -3.39 3.47 -18.78
CA ALA A 218 -3.39 3.62 -20.23
C ALA A 218 -4.70 3.10 -20.87
N ALA A 219 -5.20 1.95 -20.41
CA ALA A 219 -6.42 1.34 -20.94
C ALA A 219 -7.71 2.11 -20.60
N HIS A 220 -7.69 2.89 -19.52
CA HIS A 220 -8.88 3.53 -18.96
C HIS A 220 -8.74 5.04 -18.78
N ALA A 221 -7.92 5.71 -19.57
CA ALA A 221 -7.77 7.16 -19.54
C ALA A 221 -9.14 7.86 -19.67
N GLY A 222 -9.41 8.83 -18.80
CA GLY A 222 -10.67 9.57 -18.77
C GLY A 222 -11.87 8.77 -18.21
N ARG A 223 -11.67 7.57 -17.70
CA ARG A 223 -12.76 6.71 -17.19
C ARG A 223 -12.65 6.49 -15.68
N THR A 224 -13.80 6.20 -15.07
CA THR A 224 -13.89 5.72 -13.69
C THR A 224 -14.01 4.19 -13.70
N VAL A 225 -13.06 3.49 -13.09
CA VAL A 225 -12.97 2.03 -13.05
C VAL A 225 -13.02 1.54 -11.62
N LEU A 226 -13.86 0.56 -11.35
CA LEU A 226 -13.86 -0.15 -10.08
C LEU A 226 -12.79 -1.26 -10.13
N LEU A 227 -11.83 -1.21 -9.21
CA LEU A 227 -10.87 -2.27 -8.97
C LEU A 227 -11.24 -3.02 -7.69
N VAL A 228 -11.66 -4.28 -7.82
CA VAL A 228 -11.98 -5.13 -6.67
C VAL A 228 -10.76 -5.98 -6.33
N THR A 229 -10.15 -5.68 -5.19
CA THR A 229 -8.87 -6.27 -4.83
C THR A 229 -8.73 -6.42 -3.30
N HIS A 230 -7.53 -6.39 -2.77
CA HIS A 230 -7.17 -6.79 -1.41
C HIS A 230 -6.44 -5.67 -0.66
N VAL A 231 -6.03 -5.97 0.59
CA VAL A 231 -5.41 -5.01 1.49
C VAL A 231 -4.09 -4.49 0.95
N THR A 232 -3.15 -5.37 0.63
CA THR A 232 -1.80 -4.93 0.22
C THR A 232 -1.80 -4.22 -1.12
N PRO A 233 -2.49 -4.70 -2.16
CA PRO A 233 -2.63 -3.98 -3.43
C PRO A 233 -3.22 -2.57 -3.27
N ILE A 234 -4.30 -2.41 -2.50
CA ILE A 234 -4.92 -1.08 -2.29
C ILE A 234 -3.95 -0.14 -1.57
N LYS A 235 -3.36 -0.58 -0.47
CA LYS A 235 -2.38 0.20 0.27
C LYS A 235 -1.18 0.58 -0.61
N THR A 236 -0.74 -0.35 -1.47
CA THR A 236 0.37 -0.11 -2.41
C THR A 236 0.02 0.95 -3.45
N LEU A 237 -1.16 0.90 -4.06
CA LEU A 237 -1.61 1.94 -4.99
C LEU A 237 -1.68 3.31 -4.32
N VAL A 238 -2.25 3.38 -3.11
CA VAL A 238 -2.30 4.64 -2.35
C VAL A 238 -0.90 5.14 -2.00
N ARG A 239 -0.02 4.26 -1.56
CA ARG A 239 1.38 4.58 -1.27
C ARG A 239 2.10 5.16 -2.49
N LEU A 240 1.98 4.50 -3.65
CA LEU A 240 2.58 4.95 -4.91
C LEU A 240 2.04 6.32 -5.33
N ALA A 241 0.74 6.54 -5.17
CA ALA A 241 0.12 7.83 -5.48
C ALA A 241 0.62 8.98 -4.60
N LEU A 242 0.96 8.67 -3.35
CA LEU A 242 1.47 9.66 -2.39
C LEU A 242 3.00 9.82 -2.45
N GLY A 243 3.72 8.99 -3.21
CA GLY A 243 5.18 8.94 -3.15
C GLY A 243 5.69 8.58 -1.75
N ALA A 244 4.88 7.83 -0.97
CA ALA A 244 5.21 7.52 0.41
C ALA A 244 6.19 6.33 0.50
N PRO A 245 7.02 6.25 1.56
CA PRO A 245 7.96 5.17 1.73
C PRO A 245 7.25 3.85 2.06
N PRO A 246 7.90 2.68 1.88
CA PRO A 246 7.29 1.36 2.09
C PRO A 246 6.66 1.15 3.47
N GLU A 247 7.23 1.70 4.53
CA GLU A 247 6.76 1.57 5.91
C GLU A 247 5.37 2.20 6.11
N SER A 248 4.92 3.04 5.19
CA SER A 248 3.58 3.61 5.21
C SER A 248 2.47 2.55 5.10
N LEU A 249 2.76 1.36 4.54
CA LEU A 249 1.83 0.24 4.48
C LEU A 249 1.33 -0.20 5.86
N PHE A 250 2.19 -0.08 6.88
CA PHE A 250 1.85 -0.43 8.27
C PHE A 250 1.06 0.68 9.00
N ARG A 251 0.96 1.89 8.41
CA ARG A 251 0.27 3.05 8.98
C ARG A 251 -1.12 3.28 8.38
N MET A 252 -1.55 2.42 7.49
CA MET A 252 -2.85 2.47 6.84
C MET A 252 -3.72 1.32 7.33
N GLU A 253 -4.96 1.61 7.73
CA GLU A 253 -5.97 0.59 8.00
C GLU A 253 -6.94 0.49 6.83
N LEU A 254 -7.44 -0.71 6.58
CA LEU A 254 -8.39 -0.96 5.50
C LEU A 254 -9.43 -1.99 5.93
N SER A 255 -10.67 -1.55 6.04
CA SER A 255 -11.80 -2.39 6.43
C SER A 255 -12.27 -3.28 5.28
N ALA A 256 -12.90 -4.43 5.58
CA ALA A 256 -13.56 -5.24 4.56
C ALA A 256 -14.63 -4.41 3.84
N ALA A 257 -14.75 -4.60 2.54
CA ALA A 257 -15.65 -3.86 1.64
C ALA A 257 -15.53 -2.33 1.72
N SER A 258 -14.41 -1.78 2.23
CA SER A 258 -14.17 -0.34 2.21
C SER A 258 -13.87 0.17 0.80
N LEU A 259 -14.21 1.42 0.56
CA LEU A 259 -13.95 2.14 -0.69
C LEU A 259 -12.80 3.12 -0.50
N SER A 260 -11.88 3.13 -1.46
CA SER A 260 -10.87 4.17 -1.63
C SER A 260 -10.92 4.68 -3.07
N ALA A 261 -10.34 5.85 -3.37
CA ALA A 261 -10.30 6.38 -4.72
C ALA A 261 -9.00 7.12 -4.99
N VAL A 262 -8.38 6.79 -6.11
CA VAL A 262 -7.16 7.42 -6.60
C VAL A 262 -7.33 7.75 -8.07
N ALA A 263 -7.00 8.97 -8.46
CA ALA A 263 -6.90 9.36 -9.86
C ALA A 263 -5.43 9.32 -10.29
N TYR A 264 -5.13 8.64 -11.39
CA TYR A 264 -3.82 8.58 -12.00
C TYR A 264 -3.84 9.26 -13.35
N TYR A 265 -2.85 10.09 -13.61
CA TYR A 265 -2.70 10.86 -14.84
C TYR A 265 -1.62 10.25 -15.73
N ALA A 266 -1.69 10.52 -17.03
CA ALA A 266 -0.76 9.95 -18.00
C ALA A 266 0.70 10.39 -17.79
N ASP A 267 0.92 11.52 -17.13
CA ASP A 267 2.24 12.06 -16.79
C ASP A 267 2.86 11.47 -15.53
N GLY A 268 2.18 10.49 -14.89
CA GLY A 268 2.61 9.84 -13.64
C GLY A 268 2.15 10.54 -12.37
N ASN A 269 1.54 11.72 -12.46
CA ASN A 269 0.92 12.37 -11.30
C ASN A 269 -0.29 11.57 -10.80
N ALA A 270 -0.63 11.74 -9.52
CA ALA A 270 -1.77 11.08 -8.91
C ALA A 270 -2.43 11.95 -7.84
N SER A 271 -3.70 11.66 -7.54
CA SER A 271 -4.47 12.31 -6.49
C SER A 271 -5.27 11.29 -5.70
N VAL A 272 -4.97 11.13 -4.41
CA VAL A 272 -5.79 10.32 -3.49
C VAL A 272 -7.01 11.15 -3.10
N ARG A 273 -8.20 10.65 -3.43
CA ARG A 273 -9.48 11.36 -3.24
C ARG A 273 -10.31 10.84 -2.09
N LEU A 274 -10.10 9.56 -1.73
CA LEU A 274 -10.84 8.87 -0.67
C LEU A 274 -9.97 7.73 -0.15
N PHE A 275 -10.03 7.46 1.16
CA PHE A 275 -9.35 6.31 1.74
C PHE A 275 -10.22 5.66 2.82
N ASN A 276 -10.39 4.33 2.76
CA ASN A 276 -11.07 3.49 3.74
C ASN A 276 -12.48 3.97 4.13
N ASP A 277 -13.27 4.45 3.18
CA ASP A 277 -14.67 4.83 3.44
C ASP A 277 -15.55 3.58 3.63
N THR A 278 -16.25 3.54 4.75
CA THR A 278 -17.20 2.48 5.14
C THR A 278 -18.60 3.03 5.39
N SER A 279 -18.88 4.25 4.96
CA SER A 279 -20.18 4.93 5.21
C SER A 279 -21.38 4.14 4.67
N HIS A 280 -21.19 3.44 3.55
CA HIS A 280 -22.19 2.58 2.92
C HIS A 280 -22.49 1.27 3.68
N LEU A 281 -21.69 0.94 4.69
CA LEU A 281 -21.85 -0.31 5.48
C LEU A 281 -22.70 -0.08 6.76
N ARG A 282 -23.11 1.15 7.03
CA ARG A 282 -23.91 1.51 8.21
C ARG A 282 -25.40 1.36 7.97
#